data_a8f42312a53c48f0754f90efc0e8e3ac
#
_entry.id   a8f42312a53c48f0754f90efc0e8e3ac
#
_cell.length_a   1.000
_cell.length_b   1.000
_cell.length_c   1.000
_cell.angle_alpha   90.00
_cell.angle_beta   90.00
_cell.angle_gamma   90.00
#
_symmetry.space_group_name_H-M   'P 1'
#
loop_
_entity.id
_entity.type
_entity.pdbx_description
1 polymer ?
#
loop_
_entity_poly.entity_id
_entity_poly.type
_entity_poly.pdbx_seq_one_letter_code
_entity_poly.pdbx_strand_id
1 'polypeptide(L)'
;LIQTQAIQAIIDQAAKDGGGVIVVPAGTYQSGALFFRPKTHLYLEEGGKLKGSDRIANFPVLETRIEGETCKYFSAFINADKCDGFTIAGKGTIDGNGYHYWEEFWIRRTWNRQCTNKDAQRPRLVYISNSSHVTIQDVHIQNSPFWTNHIYRCDHVRFLGCTIFAPTSGMRAPSSDAIDIDVCHDVLVEGCFMSVNDDAIAIKGGKGTWADKAPENGPVYNVLIQNCNYGRVHGCLTLGSESVKDRNIV
;
A
#
# COMPACT_ATOMS: atom_id res chain seq x y z
N LEU A 1 3.27 18.58 -14.25
CA LEU A 1 4.55 18.01 -14.70
C LEU A 1 4.94 16.86 -13.76
N ILE A 2 5.32 15.69 -14.33
CA ILE A 2 5.77 14.53 -13.55
C ILE A 2 7.20 14.78 -13.08
N GLN A 3 7.44 14.59 -11.77
CA GLN A 3 8.70 14.92 -11.08
C GLN A 3 9.46 13.70 -10.57
N THR A 4 9.16 12.50 -11.09
CA THR A 4 9.70 11.22 -10.57
C THR A 4 11.20 11.24 -10.41
N GLN A 5 11.94 11.65 -11.46
CA GLN A 5 13.40 11.65 -11.43
C GLN A 5 13.96 12.63 -10.39
N ALA A 6 13.35 13.82 -10.26
CA ALA A 6 13.80 14.82 -9.30
C ALA A 6 13.57 14.35 -7.85
N ILE A 7 12.39 13.79 -7.56
CA ILE A 7 12.07 13.29 -6.22
C ILE A 7 12.93 12.06 -5.89
N GLN A 8 13.11 11.14 -6.85
CA GLN A 8 13.97 9.97 -6.65
C GLN A 8 15.42 10.38 -6.40
N ALA A 9 15.93 11.38 -7.09
CA ALA A 9 17.28 11.89 -6.87
C ALA A 9 17.47 12.44 -5.46
N ILE A 10 16.46 13.10 -4.88
CA ILE A 10 16.48 13.58 -3.49
C ILE A 10 16.53 12.38 -2.52
N ILE A 11 15.71 11.35 -2.75
CA ILE A 11 15.71 10.13 -1.92
C ILE A 11 17.10 9.46 -1.97
N ASP A 12 17.64 9.29 -3.17
CA ASP A 12 18.93 8.64 -3.38
C ASP A 12 20.09 9.46 -2.78
N GLN A 13 20.01 10.78 -2.84
CA GLN A 13 21.01 11.66 -2.20
C GLN A 13 20.94 11.56 -0.68
N ALA A 14 19.73 11.63 -0.09
CA ALA A 14 19.55 11.46 1.35
C ALA A 14 20.12 10.12 1.85
N ALA A 15 19.93 9.05 1.09
CA ALA A 15 20.50 7.74 1.42
C ALA A 15 22.03 7.75 1.39
N LYS A 16 22.66 8.40 0.41
CA LYS A 16 24.12 8.56 0.31
C LYS A 16 24.69 9.37 1.47
N ASP A 17 23.95 10.35 1.94
CA ASP A 17 24.32 11.23 3.07
C ASP A 17 24.08 10.56 4.44
N GLY A 18 23.71 9.26 4.46
CA GLY A 18 23.53 8.48 5.67
C GLY A 18 22.10 8.34 6.15
N GLY A 19 21.14 8.88 5.43
CA GLY A 19 19.71 8.86 5.71
C GLY A 19 19.11 10.26 5.79
N GLY A 20 17.78 10.33 5.96
CA GLY A 20 17.09 11.61 6.10
C GLY A 20 15.58 11.52 5.89
N VAL A 21 14.91 12.61 6.13
CA VAL A 21 13.47 12.75 5.93
C VAL A 21 13.21 13.54 4.66
N ILE A 22 12.49 12.92 3.74
CA ILE A 22 12.04 13.56 2.50
C ILE A 22 10.74 14.30 2.83
N VAL A 23 10.81 15.61 2.83
CA VAL A 23 9.66 16.46 3.16
C VAL A 23 8.91 16.84 1.90
N VAL A 24 7.58 16.63 1.91
CA VAL A 24 6.65 17.12 0.88
C VAL A 24 5.95 18.36 1.46
N PRO A 25 6.38 19.58 1.12
CA PRO A 25 5.77 20.79 1.63
C PRO A 25 4.40 21.03 0.99
N ALA A 26 3.67 22.05 1.49
CA ALA A 26 2.38 22.44 0.92
C ALA A 26 2.47 22.62 -0.60
N GLY A 27 1.55 21.97 -1.34
CA GLY A 27 1.55 21.92 -2.80
C GLY A 27 1.27 20.51 -3.33
N THR A 28 1.20 20.37 -4.66
CA THR A 28 0.96 19.08 -5.31
C THR A 28 2.16 18.66 -6.15
N TYR A 29 2.70 17.50 -5.84
CA TYR A 29 3.87 16.91 -6.49
C TYR A 29 3.47 15.61 -7.15
N GLN A 30 3.47 15.58 -8.48
CA GLN A 30 3.06 14.39 -9.24
C GLN A 30 4.28 13.53 -9.60
N SER A 31 4.18 12.21 -9.34
CA SER A 31 5.28 11.28 -9.59
C SER A 31 4.77 9.92 -10.07
N GLY A 32 5.61 9.18 -10.79
CA GLY A 32 5.54 7.74 -10.93
C GLY A 32 6.12 7.04 -9.71
N ALA A 33 6.54 5.79 -9.89
CA ALA A 33 7.09 4.98 -8.80
C ALA A 33 8.30 5.62 -8.11
N LEU A 34 8.27 5.65 -6.79
CA LEU A 34 9.36 6.10 -5.92
C LEU A 34 9.87 4.93 -5.08
N PHE A 35 11.18 4.83 -4.96
CA PHE A 35 11.87 3.78 -4.22
C PHE A 35 12.67 4.38 -3.08
N PHE A 36 12.16 4.22 -1.87
CA PHE A 36 12.86 4.63 -0.65
C PHE A 36 14.03 3.70 -0.35
N ARG A 37 15.00 4.20 0.35
CA ARG A 37 16.24 3.52 0.70
C ARG A 37 16.33 3.33 2.21
N PRO A 38 17.17 2.43 2.71
CA PRO A 38 17.43 2.33 4.15
C PRO A 38 17.76 3.70 4.77
N LYS A 39 17.17 3.98 5.93
CA LYS A 39 17.30 5.24 6.69
C LYS A 39 16.72 6.48 6.02
N THR A 40 15.95 6.35 4.92
CA THR A 40 15.16 7.46 4.36
C THR A 40 13.71 7.32 4.75
N HIS A 41 13.05 8.44 5.04
CA HIS A 41 11.67 8.50 5.52
C HIS A 41 10.88 9.53 4.73
N LEU A 42 9.56 9.46 4.79
CA LEU A 42 8.65 10.40 4.11
C LEU A 42 7.85 11.19 5.13
N TYR A 43 7.86 12.51 5.01
CA TYR A 43 7.02 13.41 5.79
C TYR A 43 6.22 14.32 4.88
N LEU A 44 4.90 14.34 5.05
CA LEU A 44 4.01 15.20 4.28
C LEU A 44 3.47 16.31 5.19
N GLU A 45 3.84 17.56 4.90
CA GLU A 45 3.30 18.71 5.60
C GLU A 45 1.80 18.87 5.34
N GLU A 46 1.12 19.57 6.21
CA GLU A 46 -0.28 19.96 5.99
C GLU A 46 -0.41 20.75 4.67
N GLY A 47 -1.34 20.32 3.79
CA GLY A 47 -1.47 20.87 2.43
C GLY A 47 -0.48 20.30 1.42
N GLY A 48 0.50 19.50 1.85
CA GLY A 48 1.38 18.75 0.96
C GLY A 48 0.68 17.52 0.37
N LYS A 49 0.77 17.36 -0.95
CA LYS A 49 0.16 16.24 -1.67
C LYS A 49 1.16 15.58 -2.59
N LEU A 50 1.44 14.33 -2.35
CA LEU A 50 2.18 13.46 -3.27
C LEU A 50 1.17 12.69 -4.12
N LYS A 51 1.11 12.98 -5.44
CA LYS A 51 0.10 12.44 -6.35
C LYS A 51 0.71 11.46 -7.34
N GLY A 52 0.14 10.27 -7.42
CA GLY A 52 0.55 9.23 -8.38
C GLY A 52 0.26 9.62 -9.85
N SER A 53 1.05 9.08 -10.74
CA SER A 53 0.80 9.20 -12.17
C SER A 53 -0.39 8.33 -12.60
N ASP A 54 -1.19 8.83 -13.51
CA ASP A 54 -2.24 8.10 -14.23
C ASP A 54 -1.71 7.30 -15.43
N ARG A 55 -0.40 7.33 -15.68
CA ARG A 55 0.24 6.61 -16.78
C ARG A 55 1.01 5.42 -16.27
N ILE A 56 0.59 4.23 -16.66
CA ILE A 56 1.22 2.97 -16.23
C ILE A 56 2.70 2.87 -16.60
N ALA A 57 3.12 3.50 -17.69
CA ALA A 57 4.52 3.55 -18.11
C ALA A 57 5.48 4.21 -17.11
N ASN A 58 4.94 4.94 -16.11
CA ASN A 58 5.72 5.53 -15.03
C ASN A 58 5.94 4.58 -13.86
N PHE A 59 5.50 3.33 -13.98
CA PHE A 59 5.66 2.27 -12.98
C PHE A 59 6.41 1.09 -13.60
N PRO A 60 7.67 0.85 -13.25
CA PRO A 60 8.41 -0.29 -13.78
C PRO A 60 7.80 -1.61 -13.35
N VAL A 61 7.87 -2.61 -14.23
CA VAL A 61 7.52 -3.99 -13.91
C VAL A 61 8.72 -4.65 -13.23
N LEU A 62 8.47 -5.29 -12.10
CA LEU A 62 9.48 -6.01 -11.33
C LEU A 62 8.88 -7.26 -10.70
N GLU A 63 9.72 -8.14 -10.18
CA GLU A 63 9.23 -9.24 -9.36
C GLU A 63 8.75 -8.71 -8.02
N THR A 64 7.51 -9.00 -7.68
CA THR A 64 6.88 -8.51 -6.46
C THR A 64 5.79 -9.46 -5.97
N ARG A 65 5.37 -9.28 -4.73
CA ARG A 65 4.32 -10.07 -4.09
C ARG A 65 2.94 -9.54 -4.49
N ILE A 66 2.11 -10.38 -5.10
CA ILE A 66 0.70 -10.09 -5.45
C ILE A 66 -0.15 -11.32 -5.20
N GLU A 67 -1.25 -11.16 -4.45
CA GLU A 67 -2.24 -12.23 -4.21
C GLU A 67 -1.62 -13.56 -3.77
N GLY A 68 -0.71 -13.50 -2.80
CA GLY A 68 -0.09 -14.68 -2.22
C GLY A 68 0.99 -15.35 -3.08
N GLU A 69 1.42 -14.72 -4.16
CA GLU A 69 2.43 -15.25 -5.09
C GLU A 69 3.47 -14.18 -5.44
N THR A 70 4.69 -14.61 -5.74
CA THR A 70 5.72 -13.74 -6.35
C THR A 70 5.58 -13.80 -7.87
N CYS A 71 5.34 -12.65 -8.48
CA CYS A 71 5.15 -12.56 -9.93
C CYS A 71 5.67 -11.23 -10.50
N LYS A 72 5.77 -11.15 -11.82
CA LYS A 72 6.04 -9.89 -12.51
C LYS A 72 4.79 -9.01 -12.50
N TYR A 73 4.93 -7.86 -11.87
CA TYR A 73 3.83 -6.90 -11.74
C TYR A 73 4.36 -5.47 -11.67
N PHE A 74 3.51 -4.48 -11.89
CA PHE A 74 3.91 -3.08 -11.74
C PHE A 74 4.30 -2.79 -10.28
N SER A 75 5.36 -2.01 -10.10
CA SER A 75 5.76 -1.49 -8.79
C SER A 75 4.63 -0.66 -8.17
N ALA A 76 4.67 -0.50 -6.87
CA ALA A 76 3.80 0.45 -6.19
C ALA A 76 4.22 1.90 -6.46
N PHE A 77 3.38 2.85 -6.09
CA PHE A 77 3.73 4.26 -6.14
C PHE A 77 4.85 4.58 -5.14
N ILE A 78 4.71 4.13 -3.89
CA ILE A 78 5.75 4.22 -2.87
C ILE A 78 6.23 2.80 -2.57
N ASN A 79 7.53 2.57 -2.71
CA ASN A 79 8.16 1.28 -2.46
C ASN A 79 9.27 1.44 -1.42
N ALA A 80 9.30 0.54 -0.42
CA ALA A 80 10.38 0.43 0.56
C ALA A 80 10.67 -1.06 0.82
N ASP A 81 11.85 -1.52 0.48
CA ASP A 81 12.30 -2.88 0.73
C ASP A 81 13.56 -2.86 1.58
N LYS A 82 13.60 -3.67 2.64
CA LYS A 82 14.70 -3.72 3.61
C LYS A 82 15.03 -2.34 4.20
N CYS A 83 13.99 -1.62 4.57
CA CYS A 83 14.06 -0.27 5.11
C CYS A 83 13.60 -0.28 6.59
N ASP A 84 14.41 -0.84 7.48
CA ASP A 84 14.10 -0.88 8.91
C ASP A 84 13.91 0.55 9.46
N GLY A 85 12.87 0.72 10.28
CA GLY A 85 12.48 2.03 10.81
C GLY A 85 11.76 2.94 9.82
N PHE A 86 11.42 2.46 8.61
CA PHE A 86 10.76 3.29 7.59
C PHE A 86 9.50 3.95 8.14
N THR A 87 9.42 5.24 7.95
CA THR A 87 8.31 6.05 8.47
C THR A 87 7.68 6.88 7.36
N ILE A 88 6.36 6.84 7.29
CA ILE A 88 5.53 7.81 6.55
C ILE A 88 4.72 8.56 7.59
N ALA A 89 4.88 9.88 7.68
CA ALA A 89 4.19 10.66 8.68
C ALA A 89 3.77 12.04 8.17
N GLY A 90 2.98 12.74 8.97
CA GLY A 90 2.54 14.11 8.70
C GLY A 90 1.03 14.21 8.41
N LYS A 91 0.56 15.43 8.15
CA LYS A 91 -0.87 15.72 7.91
C LYS A 91 -1.21 15.94 6.44
N GLY A 92 -0.27 15.63 5.55
CA GLY A 92 -0.48 15.75 4.11
C GLY A 92 -1.15 14.53 3.49
N THR A 93 -1.17 14.48 2.18
CA THR A 93 -1.95 13.49 1.42
C THR A 93 -1.07 12.69 0.47
N ILE A 94 -1.23 11.38 0.47
CA ILE A 94 -0.79 10.48 -0.60
C ILE A 94 -2.03 10.14 -1.44
N ASP A 95 -2.02 10.55 -2.70
CA ASP A 95 -3.13 10.37 -3.64
C ASP A 95 -2.70 9.46 -4.79
N GLY A 96 -3.29 8.29 -4.88
CA GLY A 96 -2.96 7.32 -5.92
C GLY A 96 -3.43 7.71 -7.33
N ASN A 97 -4.31 8.73 -7.43
CA ASN A 97 -4.87 9.16 -8.72
C ASN A 97 -5.48 8.01 -9.53
N GLY A 98 -6.18 7.10 -8.84
CA GLY A 98 -6.57 5.79 -9.34
C GLY A 98 -7.67 5.76 -10.40
N TYR A 99 -8.38 6.88 -10.61
CA TYR A 99 -9.61 6.92 -11.39
C TYR A 99 -9.47 6.32 -12.79
N HIS A 100 -8.42 6.68 -13.52
CA HIS A 100 -8.15 6.16 -14.86
C HIS A 100 -7.91 4.63 -14.88
N TYR A 101 -7.22 4.11 -13.86
CA TYR A 101 -6.99 2.67 -13.70
C TYR A 101 -8.28 1.91 -13.36
N TRP A 102 -9.19 2.51 -12.57
CA TRP A 102 -10.48 1.91 -12.27
C TRP A 102 -11.36 1.84 -13.50
N GLU A 103 -11.40 2.91 -14.29
CA GLU A 103 -12.14 2.96 -15.55
C GLU A 103 -11.66 1.86 -16.50
N GLU A 104 -10.35 1.75 -16.70
CA GLU A 104 -9.75 0.71 -17.54
C GLU A 104 -10.09 -0.71 -17.04
N PHE A 105 -10.02 -0.95 -15.73
CA PHE A 105 -10.40 -2.24 -15.14
C PHE A 105 -11.86 -2.59 -15.42
N TRP A 106 -12.77 -1.66 -15.21
CA TRP A 106 -14.21 -1.91 -15.42
C TRP A 106 -14.57 -2.07 -16.90
N ILE A 107 -13.94 -1.32 -17.79
CA ILE A 107 -14.07 -1.51 -19.24
C ILE A 107 -13.64 -2.93 -19.61
N ARG A 108 -12.48 -3.40 -19.15
CA ARG A 108 -12.01 -4.77 -19.39
C ARG A 108 -13.00 -5.80 -18.85
N ARG A 109 -13.61 -5.57 -17.70
CA ARG A 109 -14.62 -6.45 -17.12
C ARG A 109 -15.95 -6.49 -17.87
N THR A 110 -16.28 -5.47 -18.66
CA THR A 110 -17.44 -5.54 -19.57
C THR A 110 -17.19 -6.52 -20.72
N TRP A 111 -15.96 -6.64 -21.17
CA TRP A 111 -15.58 -7.58 -22.24
C TRP A 111 -15.29 -8.99 -21.72
N ASN A 112 -14.66 -9.09 -20.56
CA ASN A 112 -14.35 -10.34 -19.90
C ASN A 112 -14.72 -10.27 -18.42
N ARG A 113 -15.85 -10.85 -18.05
CA ARG A 113 -16.35 -10.89 -16.66
C ARG A 113 -15.40 -11.61 -15.69
N GLN A 114 -14.51 -12.47 -16.19
CA GLN A 114 -13.51 -13.19 -15.40
C GLN A 114 -12.16 -12.45 -15.32
N CYS A 115 -12.08 -11.23 -15.86
CA CYS A 115 -10.87 -10.41 -15.79
C CYS A 115 -10.43 -10.25 -14.32
N THR A 116 -9.21 -10.67 -14.04
CA THR A 116 -8.57 -10.62 -12.72
C THR A 116 -7.70 -9.38 -12.57
N ASN A 117 -7.18 -9.17 -11.37
CA ASN A 117 -6.19 -8.10 -11.14
C ASN A 117 -4.87 -8.35 -11.90
N LYS A 118 -4.54 -9.60 -12.22
CA LYS A 118 -3.36 -9.95 -13.02
C LYS A 118 -3.57 -9.69 -14.51
N ASP A 119 -4.81 -9.71 -14.98
CA ASP A 119 -5.16 -9.36 -16.37
C ASP A 119 -5.24 -7.85 -16.58
N ALA A 120 -5.74 -7.13 -15.59
CA ALA A 120 -5.85 -5.66 -15.59
C ALA A 120 -4.92 -5.08 -14.52
N GLN A 121 -3.61 -5.23 -14.75
CA GLN A 121 -2.58 -4.80 -13.81
C GLN A 121 -2.56 -3.29 -13.63
N ARG A 122 -2.41 -2.86 -12.38
CA ARG A 122 -2.34 -1.45 -11.97
C ARG A 122 -1.53 -1.32 -10.68
N PRO A 123 -0.87 -0.19 -10.41
CA PRO A 123 0.03 -0.08 -9.27
C PRO A 123 -0.73 -0.10 -7.93
N ARG A 124 -0.14 -0.73 -6.93
CA ARG A 124 -0.50 -0.50 -5.51
C ARG A 124 -0.07 0.90 -5.12
N LEU A 125 -0.63 1.43 -4.03
CA LEU A 125 -0.23 2.78 -3.60
C LEU A 125 1.05 2.73 -2.76
N VAL A 126 1.07 1.97 -1.68
CA VAL A 126 2.25 1.79 -0.83
C VAL A 126 2.59 0.31 -0.74
N TYR A 127 3.84 -0.04 -0.97
CA TYR A 127 4.37 -1.39 -0.77
C TYR A 127 5.64 -1.34 0.07
N ILE A 128 5.57 -1.97 1.24
CA ILE A 128 6.71 -2.07 2.16
C ILE A 128 6.99 -3.55 2.41
N SER A 129 8.24 -3.97 2.23
CA SER A 129 8.61 -5.37 2.37
C SER A 129 9.91 -5.56 3.14
N ASN A 130 10.04 -6.74 3.77
CA ASN A 130 11.24 -7.20 4.46
C ASN A 130 11.83 -6.16 5.43
N SER A 131 10.99 -5.47 6.19
CA SER A 131 11.36 -4.32 7.02
C SER A 131 10.81 -4.46 8.44
N SER A 132 11.57 -4.04 9.42
CA SER A 132 11.18 -4.02 10.82
C SER A 132 10.93 -2.59 11.31
N HIS A 133 10.04 -2.42 12.32
CA HIS A 133 9.75 -1.13 12.94
C HIS A 133 9.20 -0.07 11.96
N VAL A 134 8.24 -0.46 11.14
CA VAL A 134 7.58 0.42 10.17
C VAL A 134 6.49 1.24 10.84
N THR A 135 6.41 2.53 10.55
CA THR A 135 5.35 3.41 11.06
C THR A 135 4.71 4.22 9.95
N ILE A 136 3.38 4.21 9.89
CA ILE A 136 2.57 5.08 9.01
C ILE A 136 1.62 5.84 9.92
N GLN A 137 1.74 7.17 9.96
CA GLN A 137 1.08 7.98 11.00
C GLN A 137 0.50 9.29 10.49
N ASP A 138 -0.75 9.59 10.88
CA ASP A 138 -1.48 10.85 10.71
C ASP A 138 -1.73 11.28 9.26
N VAL A 139 -1.32 10.49 8.27
CA VAL A 139 -1.43 10.81 6.85
C VAL A 139 -2.80 10.48 6.27
N HIS A 140 -3.20 11.26 5.26
CA HIS A 140 -4.34 10.96 4.40
C HIS A 140 -3.86 10.15 3.19
N ILE A 141 -4.44 8.97 2.98
CA ILE A 141 -4.08 8.06 1.89
C ILE A 141 -5.34 7.79 1.08
N GLN A 142 -5.34 8.14 -0.20
CA GLN A 142 -6.57 8.09 -0.97
C GLN A 142 -6.39 7.65 -2.41
N ASN A 143 -7.49 7.24 -3.02
CA ASN A 143 -7.63 6.96 -4.45
C ASN A 143 -6.59 5.99 -5.00
N SER A 144 -6.30 4.92 -4.25
CA SER A 144 -5.38 3.88 -4.72
C SER A 144 -5.89 3.23 -6.00
N PRO A 145 -5.04 3.02 -7.02
CA PRO A 145 -5.42 2.24 -8.21
C PRO A 145 -5.75 0.79 -7.89
N PHE A 146 -5.12 0.21 -6.86
CA PHE A 146 -5.23 -1.18 -6.42
C PHE A 146 -5.14 -1.21 -4.89
N TRP A 147 -4.58 -2.24 -4.25
CA TRP A 147 -4.33 -2.32 -2.82
C TRP A 147 -3.64 -1.05 -2.31
N THR A 148 -4.15 -0.49 -1.22
CA THR A 148 -3.68 0.83 -0.77
C THR A 148 -2.37 0.71 0.00
N ASN A 149 -2.33 -0.04 1.08
CA ASN A 149 -1.09 -0.27 1.84
C ASN A 149 -0.84 -1.77 1.92
N HIS A 150 0.11 -2.28 1.17
CA HIS A 150 0.52 -3.66 1.21
C HIS A 150 1.84 -3.81 1.97
N ILE A 151 1.78 -4.45 3.14
CA ILE A 151 2.93 -4.70 3.99
C ILE A 151 3.24 -6.20 3.94
N TYR A 152 4.46 -6.55 3.51
CA TYR A 152 4.86 -7.93 3.30
C TYR A 152 6.15 -8.28 4.02
N ARG A 153 6.12 -9.36 4.82
CA ARG A 153 7.28 -9.82 5.61
C ARG A 153 7.90 -8.70 6.46
N CYS A 154 7.03 -7.99 7.17
CA CYS A 154 7.43 -6.93 8.09
C CYS A 154 7.03 -7.29 9.52
N ASP A 155 7.71 -6.70 10.47
CA ASP A 155 7.38 -6.82 11.88
C ASP A 155 7.41 -5.46 12.60
N HIS A 156 6.78 -5.40 13.78
CA HIS A 156 6.65 -4.16 14.56
C HIS A 156 6.07 -3.01 13.70
N VAL A 157 4.99 -3.31 12.99
CA VAL A 157 4.33 -2.36 12.07
C VAL A 157 3.25 -1.58 12.81
N ARG A 158 3.19 -0.28 12.59
CA ARG A 158 2.21 0.60 13.24
C ARG A 158 1.52 1.48 12.21
N PHE A 159 0.20 1.42 12.20
CA PHE A 159 -0.68 2.39 11.52
C PHE A 159 -1.40 3.21 12.59
N LEU A 160 -1.13 4.50 12.67
CA LEU A 160 -1.60 5.37 13.76
C LEU A 160 -2.32 6.58 13.21
N GLY A 161 -3.60 6.75 13.53
CA GLY A 161 -4.38 7.94 13.20
C GLY A 161 -4.53 8.23 11.70
N CYS A 162 -4.33 7.26 10.82
CA CYS A 162 -4.40 7.44 9.38
C CYS A 162 -5.85 7.54 8.89
N THR A 163 -6.06 8.32 7.84
CA THR A 163 -7.32 8.32 7.06
C THR A 163 -7.08 7.67 5.71
N ILE A 164 -7.75 6.54 5.45
CA ILE A 164 -7.60 5.77 4.21
C ILE A 164 -8.93 5.75 3.48
N PHE A 165 -8.95 6.27 2.26
CA PHE A 165 -10.19 6.56 1.57
C PHE A 165 -10.18 6.19 0.08
N ALA A 166 -11.31 5.64 -0.39
CA ALA A 166 -11.68 5.55 -1.79
C ALA A 166 -13.12 6.09 -1.96
N PRO A 167 -13.51 6.63 -3.13
CA PRO A 167 -14.84 7.20 -3.33
C PRO A 167 -15.95 6.19 -3.06
N THR A 168 -16.97 6.63 -2.34
CA THR A 168 -18.15 5.82 -2.01
C THR A 168 -19.29 5.98 -3.02
N SER A 169 -19.21 6.97 -3.91
CA SER A 169 -20.15 7.25 -4.98
C SER A 169 -19.44 7.37 -6.32
N GLY A 170 -20.14 7.13 -7.41
CA GLY A 170 -19.56 7.12 -8.75
C GLY A 170 -18.85 5.80 -9.07
N MET A 171 -17.72 5.89 -9.73
CA MET A 171 -16.94 4.71 -10.11
C MET A 171 -16.27 4.07 -8.90
N ARG A 172 -16.47 2.77 -8.74
CA ARG A 172 -15.84 1.98 -7.67
C ARG A 172 -14.35 1.78 -7.94
N ALA A 173 -13.54 1.93 -6.89
CA ALA A 173 -12.14 1.54 -6.90
C ALA A 173 -12.01 0.02 -6.70
N PRO A 174 -11.68 -0.78 -7.73
CA PRO A 174 -11.63 -2.24 -7.60
C PRO A 174 -10.42 -2.67 -6.77
N SER A 175 -10.66 -3.61 -5.84
CA SER A 175 -9.62 -4.16 -4.96
C SER A 175 -8.79 -3.06 -4.26
N SER A 176 -9.49 -2.11 -3.63
CA SER A 176 -8.89 -0.97 -2.95
C SER A 176 -8.75 -1.17 -1.44
N ASP A 177 -8.41 -2.39 -1.04
CA ASP A 177 -8.17 -2.76 0.35
C ASP A 177 -7.32 -1.69 1.04
N ALA A 178 -7.71 -1.27 2.28
CA ALA A 178 -7.01 -0.17 2.92
C ALA A 178 -5.64 -0.61 3.47
N ILE A 179 -5.58 -1.78 4.10
CA ILE A 179 -4.34 -2.34 4.66
C ILE A 179 -4.32 -3.85 4.41
N ASP A 180 -3.37 -4.31 3.61
CA ASP A 180 -3.05 -5.71 3.40
C ASP A 180 -1.84 -6.11 4.25
N ILE A 181 -2.05 -6.93 5.26
CA ILE A 181 -1.03 -7.44 6.16
C ILE A 181 -0.67 -8.85 5.68
N ASP A 182 0.49 -9.01 5.03
CA ASP A 182 0.91 -10.23 4.35
C ASP A 182 2.19 -10.79 4.98
N VAL A 183 2.11 -11.96 5.62
CA VAL A 183 3.24 -12.62 6.33
C VAL A 183 3.93 -11.69 7.35
N CYS A 184 3.15 -10.96 8.13
CA CYS A 184 3.66 -10.00 9.11
C CYS A 184 3.31 -10.42 10.54
N HIS A 185 4.00 -9.84 11.50
CA HIS A 185 3.68 -10.02 12.91
C HIS A 185 3.96 -8.76 13.76
N ASP A 186 3.40 -8.73 14.97
CA ASP A 186 3.51 -7.59 15.87
C ASP A 186 3.03 -6.29 15.21
N VAL A 187 1.77 -6.31 14.75
CA VAL A 187 1.14 -5.21 14.00
C VAL A 187 0.12 -4.50 14.87
N LEU A 188 0.19 -3.17 14.91
CA LEU A 188 -0.78 -2.30 15.57
C LEU A 188 -1.47 -1.41 14.52
N VAL A 189 -2.81 -1.44 14.51
CA VAL A 189 -3.64 -0.49 13.75
C VAL A 189 -4.52 0.26 14.76
N GLU A 190 -4.25 1.54 14.97
CA GLU A 190 -4.91 2.31 16.01
C GLU A 190 -5.39 3.67 15.52
N GLY A 191 -6.63 4.01 15.92
CA GLY A 191 -7.21 5.33 15.66
C GLY A 191 -7.42 5.67 14.20
N CYS A 192 -7.38 4.70 13.30
CA CYS A 192 -7.51 4.90 11.87
C CYS A 192 -8.98 5.02 11.44
N PHE A 193 -9.22 5.84 10.41
CA PHE A 193 -10.48 5.84 9.67
C PHE A 193 -10.26 5.19 8.30
N MET A 194 -11.07 4.19 7.96
CA MET A 194 -10.98 3.46 6.70
C MET A 194 -12.34 3.44 5.99
N SER A 195 -12.39 3.92 4.75
CA SER A 195 -13.59 3.87 3.90
C SER A 195 -13.17 3.62 2.46
N VAL A 196 -13.26 2.37 2.02
CA VAL A 196 -12.75 1.89 0.74
C VAL A 196 -13.77 1.00 0.05
N ASN A 197 -13.49 0.56 -1.19
CA ASN A 197 -14.45 -0.23 -1.96
C ASN A 197 -14.16 -1.74 -1.90
N ASP A 198 -13.25 -2.15 -1.05
CA ASP A 198 -12.95 -3.53 -0.72
C ASP A 198 -12.73 -3.66 0.81
N ASP A 199 -11.88 -4.55 1.30
CA ASP A 199 -11.67 -4.76 2.73
C ASP A 199 -10.93 -3.60 3.41
N ALA A 200 -11.27 -3.28 4.66
CA ALA A 200 -10.51 -2.31 5.43
C ALA A 200 -9.16 -2.89 5.82
N ILE A 201 -9.15 -4.07 6.42
CA ILE A 201 -7.92 -4.78 6.78
C ILE A 201 -8.04 -6.21 6.28
N ALA A 202 -7.09 -6.63 5.43
CA ALA A 202 -7.00 -7.98 4.92
C ALA A 202 -5.74 -8.67 5.43
N ILE A 203 -5.91 -9.83 6.04
CA ILE A 203 -4.83 -10.69 6.52
C ILE A 203 -4.48 -11.67 5.43
N LYS A 204 -3.23 -11.69 5.01
CA LYS A 204 -2.76 -12.50 3.88
C LYS A 204 -1.50 -13.27 4.25
N GLY A 205 -1.30 -14.44 3.66
CA GLY A 205 -0.17 -15.30 4.02
C GLY A 205 0.32 -16.20 2.91
N GLY A 206 -0.50 -16.44 1.88
CA GLY A 206 -0.16 -17.29 0.74
C GLY A 206 -1.36 -17.92 0.12
N LYS A 207 -1.24 -18.37 -1.13
CA LYS A 207 -2.33 -18.87 -1.97
C LYS A 207 -2.16 -20.34 -2.34
N GLY A 208 -3.28 -21.04 -2.39
CA GLY A 208 -3.37 -22.43 -2.90
C GLY A 208 -3.16 -23.51 -1.85
N THR A 209 -3.39 -24.75 -2.25
CA THR A 209 -3.44 -25.94 -1.38
C THR A 209 -2.14 -26.18 -0.60
N TRP A 210 -1.01 -25.78 -1.15
CA TRP A 210 0.32 -25.98 -0.56
C TRP A 210 0.97 -24.68 -0.11
N ALA A 211 0.17 -23.65 0.11
CA ALA A 211 0.67 -22.33 0.47
C ALA A 211 1.57 -22.35 1.72
N ASP A 212 1.25 -23.19 2.69
CA ASP A 212 1.99 -23.35 3.95
C ASP A 212 3.37 -24.02 3.79
N LYS A 213 3.70 -24.51 2.61
CA LYS A 213 5.00 -25.13 2.30
C LYS A 213 5.93 -24.24 1.49
N ALA A 214 5.42 -23.17 0.91
CA ALA A 214 6.22 -22.24 0.14
C ALA A 214 6.98 -21.27 1.06
N PRO A 215 8.30 -21.12 0.90
CA PRO A 215 9.14 -20.34 1.82
C PRO A 215 8.82 -18.83 1.84
N GLU A 216 8.18 -18.33 0.79
CA GLU A 216 7.71 -16.96 0.68
C GLU A 216 6.41 -16.69 1.43
N ASN A 217 5.71 -17.74 1.86
CA ASN A 217 4.44 -17.68 2.57
C ASN A 217 4.62 -17.91 4.08
N GLY A 218 3.62 -17.50 4.83
CA GLY A 218 3.63 -17.71 6.27
C GLY A 218 2.42 -17.11 6.97
N PRO A 219 2.30 -17.34 8.28
CA PRO A 219 1.20 -16.80 9.07
C PRO A 219 1.37 -15.30 9.34
N VAL A 220 0.24 -14.65 9.58
CA VAL A 220 0.18 -13.37 10.28
C VAL A 220 -0.20 -13.64 11.73
N TYR A 221 0.45 -12.97 12.68
CA TYR A 221 0.15 -13.14 14.09
C TYR A 221 0.49 -11.91 14.94
N ASN A 222 -0.08 -11.83 16.14
CA ASN A 222 0.05 -10.71 17.06
C ASN A 222 -0.38 -9.38 16.39
N VAL A 223 -1.60 -9.34 15.89
CA VAL A 223 -2.20 -8.14 15.31
C VAL A 223 -3.23 -7.57 16.27
N LEU A 224 -3.06 -6.31 16.64
CA LEU A 224 -4.01 -5.56 17.46
C LEU A 224 -4.61 -4.43 16.62
N ILE A 225 -5.94 -4.44 16.52
CA ILE A 225 -6.72 -3.41 15.83
C ILE A 225 -7.63 -2.77 16.86
N GLN A 226 -7.44 -1.48 17.14
CA GLN A 226 -8.21 -0.81 18.18
C GLN A 226 -8.55 0.64 17.83
N ASN A 227 -9.67 1.12 18.36
CA ASN A 227 -10.12 2.51 18.22
C ASN A 227 -10.25 2.97 16.75
N CYS A 228 -10.49 2.04 15.83
CA CYS A 228 -10.67 2.34 14.41
C CYS A 228 -12.12 2.62 14.06
N ASN A 229 -12.33 3.49 13.09
CA ASN A 229 -13.63 3.82 12.55
C ASN A 229 -13.72 3.37 11.10
N TYR A 230 -14.84 2.77 10.73
CA TYR A 230 -15.08 2.25 9.39
C TYR A 230 -16.24 2.97 8.75
N GLY A 231 -16.02 3.49 7.56
CA GLY A 231 -17.08 3.95 6.68
C GLY A 231 -17.60 2.80 5.83
N ARG A 232 -17.59 2.96 4.51
CA ARG A 232 -17.95 1.90 3.58
C ARG A 232 -16.76 0.97 3.36
N VAL A 233 -16.93 -0.31 3.65
CA VAL A 233 -15.95 -1.39 3.40
C VAL A 233 -16.69 -2.69 3.09
N HIS A 234 -16.03 -3.68 2.49
CA HIS A 234 -16.60 -5.03 2.37
C HIS A 234 -16.51 -5.76 3.72
N GLY A 235 -15.33 -5.82 4.32
CA GLY A 235 -15.07 -6.35 5.65
C GLY A 235 -14.23 -5.38 6.46
N CYS A 236 -14.53 -5.23 7.77
CA CYS A 236 -13.67 -4.45 8.66
C CYS A 236 -12.33 -5.16 8.87
N LEU A 237 -12.40 -6.49 9.00
CA LEU A 237 -11.26 -7.39 9.08
C LEU A 237 -11.61 -8.67 8.30
N THR A 238 -10.76 -9.03 7.35
CA THR A 238 -10.94 -10.21 6.50
C THR A 238 -9.72 -11.10 6.62
N LEU A 239 -9.93 -12.40 6.89
CA LEU A 239 -8.87 -13.41 6.84
C LEU A 239 -8.87 -14.03 5.44
N GLY A 240 -8.02 -13.54 4.57
CA GLY A 240 -7.93 -14.03 3.19
C GLY A 240 -8.11 -12.94 2.11
N SER A 241 -8.34 -13.44 0.91
CA SER A 241 -8.47 -14.85 0.41
C SER A 241 -7.22 -15.70 0.59
N GLU A 242 -6.06 -15.11 0.77
CA GLU A 242 -4.74 -15.75 0.80
C GLU A 242 -4.24 -15.88 2.25
N SER A 243 -4.80 -16.76 3.06
CA SER A 243 -4.43 -16.95 4.49
C SER A 243 -3.66 -18.24 4.75
N VAL A 244 -2.71 -18.20 5.68
CA VAL A 244 -1.92 -19.36 6.11
C VAL A 244 -1.69 -19.35 7.63
N LYS A 245 -2.44 -20.17 8.38
CA LYS A 245 -2.23 -20.43 9.82
C LYS A 245 -2.15 -19.17 10.70
N ASP A 246 -2.96 -18.17 10.41
CA ASP A 246 -2.98 -16.92 11.15
C ASP A 246 -3.45 -17.11 12.61
N ARG A 247 -2.98 -16.27 13.53
CA ARG A 247 -3.31 -16.40 14.97
C ARG A 247 -3.13 -15.08 15.73
N ASN A 248 -3.79 -15.00 16.91
CA ASN A 248 -3.70 -13.82 17.80
C ASN A 248 -4.00 -12.51 17.07
N ILE A 249 -5.14 -12.45 16.43
CA ILE A 249 -5.65 -11.25 15.75
C ILE A 249 -6.83 -10.73 16.56
N VAL A 250 -6.72 -9.55 17.13
CA VAL A 250 -7.66 -8.92 18.06
C VAL A 250 -8.05 -7.51 17.61
#